data_41abb4054d52239de953249bb163fd3d
#
_entry.id   41abb4054d52239de953249bb163fd3d
#
_cell.length_a   1.000
_cell.length_b   1.000
_cell.length_c   1.000
_cell.angle_alpha   90.00
_cell.angle_beta   90.00
_cell.angle_gamma   90.00
#
_symmetry.space_group_name_H-M   'P 1'
#
loop_
_entity.id
_entity.type
_entity.pdbx_description
1 polymer ?
#
loop_
_entity_poly.entity_id
_entity_poly.type
_entity_poly.pdbx_seq_one_letter_code
_entity_poly.pdbx_strand_id
1 'polypeptide(L)'
;GLGRSSWSRQLLAQVLETSLPLVVDADALNLLALEPAHRENWIITPHPGEAGRLLGLPAAGVQQDRLAAVRGLVERFGGTAVLKGAGSLVCTAGRPIAVCTVGNPGMATAGMGDVLTGVIAALIAQRLPLADAAVLGVCLHGQAGDRAAAGGERGLLARDLIDELRHVVNAQGETA
;
A
#
# COMPACT_ATOMS: atom_id res chain seq x y z
N GLY A 1 10.53 5.00 -10.23
CA GLY A 1 9.59 3.95 -10.54
C GLY A 1 10.12 2.94 -11.54
N LEU A 2 9.42 1.83 -11.68
CA LEU A 2 9.78 0.74 -12.61
C LEU A 2 9.69 1.19 -14.09
N GLY A 3 8.79 2.10 -14.41
CA GLY A 3 8.42 2.44 -15.78
C GLY A 3 7.53 1.38 -16.44
N ARG A 4 7.25 1.56 -17.74
CA ARG A 4 6.37 0.66 -18.52
C ARG A 4 7.03 0.22 -19.85
N SER A 5 8.36 0.25 -19.91
CA SER A 5 9.15 -0.20 -21.06
C SER A 5 9.11 -1.72 -21.22
N SER A 6 9.65 -2.23 -22.33
CA SER A 6 9.83 -3.68 -22.52
C SER A 6 10.72 -4.29 -21.42
N TRP A 7 11.75 -3.58 -21.01
CA TRP A 7 12.60 -3.99 -19.89
C TRP A 7 11.81 -4.13 -18.58
N SER A 8 10.94 -3.16 -18.28
CA SER A 8 10.11 -3.18 -17.07
C SER A 8 9.15 -4.37 -17.04
N ARG A 9 8.56 -4.70 -18.21
CA ARG A 9 7.69 -5.88 -18.35
C ARG A 9 8.45 -7.18 -18.15
N GLN A 10 9.63 -7.30 -18.76
CA GLN A 10 10.49 -8.49 -18.58
C GLN A 10 10.92 -8.67 -17.13
N LEU A 11 11.31 -7.59 -16.46
CA LEU A 11 11.70 -7.64 -15.06
C LEU A 11 10.52 -8.06 -14.17
N LEU A 12 9.33 -7.48 -14.39
CA LEU A 12 8.14 -7.87 -13.64
C LEU A 12 7.80 -9.35 -13.87
N ALA A 13 7.85 -9.82 -15.11
CA ALA A 13 7.59 -11.23 -15.43
C ALA A 13 8.54 -12.16 -14.69
N GLN A 14 9.85 -11.87 -14.69
CA GLN A 14 10.85 -12.66 -13.94
C GLN A 14 10.58 -12.64 -12.41
N VAL A 15 10.21 -11.49 -11.85
CA VAL A 15 9.88 -11.39 -10.43
C VAL A 15 8.63 -12.19 -10.09
N LEU A 16 7.64 -12.21 -10.97
CA LEU A 16 6.41 -12.99 -10.80
C LEU A 16 6.64 -14.51 -10.84
N GLU A 17 7.70 -15.00 -11.45
CA GLU A 17 8.10 -16.43 -11.44
C GLU A 17 8.71 -16.87 -10.10
N THR A 18 9.15 -15.93 -9.25
CA THR A 18 9.74 -16.27 -7.96
C THR A 18 8.67 -16.70 -6.94
N SER A 19 9.06 -17.49 -5.94
CA SER A 19 8.21 -17.82 -4.78
C SER A 19 8.29 -16.79 -3.65
N LEU A 20 9.05 -15.70 -3.84
CA LEU A 20 9.22 -14.66 -2.82
C LEU A 20 7.91 -13.89 -2.60
N PRO A 21 7.62 -13.44 -1.38
CA PRO A 21 6.54 -12.50 -1.15
C PRO A 21 6.87 -11.16 -1.82
N LEU A 22 5.86 -10.53 -2.42
CA LEU A 22 6.03 -9.29 -3.17
C LEU A 22 5.18 -8.16 -2.59
N VAL A 23 5.68 -6.92 -2.68
CA VAL A 23 4.86 -5.71 -2.55
C VAL A 23 4.83 -5.05 -3.92
N VAL A 24 3.64 -4.86 -4.48
CA VAL A 24 3.43 -4.38 -5.85
C VAL A 24 2.72 -3.03 -5.81
N ASP A 25 3.37 -1.99 -6.32
CA ASP A 25 2.87 -0.61 -6.34
C ASP A 25 3.12 0.09 -7.69
N ALA A 26 2.48 1.21 -7.91
CA ALA A 26 2.73 2.18 -8.98
C ALA A 26 2.79 1.56 -10.39
N ASP A 27 3.95 1.66 -11.06
CA ASP A 27 4.11 1.19 -12.45
C ASP A 27 3.86 -0.31 -12.60
N ALA A 28 4.22 -1.11 -11.60
CA ALA A 28 3.96 -2.55 -11.60
C ALA A 28 2.45 -2.85 -11.56
N LEU A 29 1.65 -2.08 -10.81
CA LEU A 29 0.19 -2.18 -10.84
C LEU A 29 -0.39 -1.81 -12.22
N ASN A 30 0.19 -0.80 -12.88
CA ASN A 30 -0.22 -0.45 -14.23
C ASN A 30 0.08 -1.55 -15.26
N LEU A 31 1.20 -2.25 -15.10
CA LEU A 31 1.53 -3.42 -15.93
C LEU A 31 0.58 -4.59 -15.62
N LEU A 32 0.31 -4.84 -14.33
CA LEU A 32 -0.63 -5.86 -13.88
C LEU A 32 -2.06 -5.62 -14.41
N ALA A 33 -2.46 -4.37 -14.61
CA ALA A 33 -3.75 -4.05 -15.22
C ALA A 33 -3.83 -4.44 -16.70
N LEU A 34 -2.69 -4.47 -17.42
CA LEU A 34 -2.61 -4.88 -18.81
C LEU A 34 -2.46 -6.41 -18.95
N GLU A 35 -1.70 -7.01 -18.07
CA GLU A 35 -1.37 -8.44 -18.04
C GLU A 35 -1.67 -8.98 -16.64
N PRO A 36 -2.96 -9.30 -16.34
CA PRO A 36 -3.37 -9.73 -15.01
C PRO A 36 -2.71 -11.05 -14.58
N ALA A 37 -2.24 -11.08 -13.34
CA ALA A 37 -1.77 -12.28 -12.68
C ALA A 37 -2.48 -12.44 -11.33
N HIS A 38 -2.54 -13.65 -10.79
CA HIS A 38 -3.14 -13.96 -9.49
C HIS A 38 -2.11 -14.64 -8.60
N ARG A 39 -1.92 -14.15 -7.37
CA ARG A 39 -0.98 -14.74 -6.40
C ARG A 39 -1.50 -14.56 -4.98
N GLU A 40 -1.27 -15.57 -4.14
CA GLU A 40 -1.64 -15.49 -2.71
C GLU A 40 -0.51 -14.86 -1.86
N ASN A 41 0.73 -14.86 -2.34
CA ASN A 41 1.87 -14.38 -1.59
C ASN A 41 2.35 -12.98 -2.00
N TRP A 42 1.42 -12.05 -2.19
CA TRP A 42 1.75 -10.65 -2.44
C TRP A 42 0.84 -9.66 -1.70
N ILE A 43 1.28 -8.41 -1.67
CA ILE A 43 0.49 -7.26 -1.25
C ILE A 43 0.47 -6.27 -2.42
N ILE A 44 -0.71 -5.92 -2.91
CA ILE A 44 -0.91 -4.85 -3.90
C ILE A 44 -1.37 -3.58 -3.19
N THR A 45 -0.82 -2.41 -3.56
CA THR A 45 -1.04 -1.16 -2.84
C THR A 45 -1.61 -0.02 -3.71
N PRO A 46 -2.72 -0.25 -4.44
CA PRO A 46 -3.25 0.75 -5.36
C PRO A 46 -3.83 1.98 -4.65
N HIS A 47 -3.60 3.18 -5.21
CA HIS A 47 -4.46 4.32 -5.00
C HIS A 47 -5.75 4.19 -5.85
N PRO A 48 -6.82 4.99 -5.63
CA PRO A 48 -8.10 4.80 -6.33
C PRO A 48 -8.01 4.78 -7.86
N GLY A 49 -7.11 5.57 -8.46
CA GLY A 49 -6.92 5.57 -9.90
C GLY A 49 -6.27 4.29 -10.43
N GLU A 50 -5.32 3.70 -9.68
CA GLU A 50 -4.71 2.39 -9.98
C GLU A 50 -5.72 1.26 -9.78
N ALA A 51 -6.47 1.29 -8.68
CA ALA A 51 -7.53 0.33 -8.41
C ALA A 51 -8.60 0.35 -9.52
N GLY A 52 -8.95 1.53 -10.02
CA GLY A 52 -9.87 1.67 -11.15
C GLY A 52 -9.34 0.98 -12.41
N ARG A 53 -8.06 1.16 -12.74
CA ARG A 53 -7.44 0.46 -13.89
C ARG A 53 -7.42 -1.06 -13.71
N LEU A 54 -7.08 -1.53 -12.50
CA LEU A 54 -7.06 -2.95 -12.16
C LEU A 54 -8.45 -3.59 -12.25
N LEU A 55 -9.50 -2.88 -11.87
CA LEU A 55 -10.87 -3.38 -11.83
C LEU A 55 -11.68 -3.06 -13.11
N GLY A 56 -11.15 -2.23 -14.01
CA GLY A 56 -11.90 -1.74 -15.17
C GLY A 56 -12.98 -0.73 -14.80
N LEU A 57 -12.78 0.05 -13.74
CA LEU A 57 -13.70 1.05 -13.21
C LEU A 57 -13.11 2.47 -13.30
N PRO A 58 -13.93 3.52 -13.41
CA PRO A 58 -13.44 4.86 -13.20
C PRO A 58 -13.03 5.07 -11.73
N ALA A 59 -12.05 5.94 -11.47
CA ALA A 59 -11.60 6.24 -10.11
C ALA A 59 -12.75 6.72 -9.19
N ALA A 60 -13.72 7.45 -9.75
CA ALA A 60 -14.93 7.88 -9.04
C ALA A 60 -15.79 6.67 -8.58
N GLY A 61 -15.89 5.62 -9.39
CA GLY A 61 -16.60 4.39 -9.03
C GLY A 61 -15.92 3.64 -7.88
N VAL A 62 -14.58 3.61 -7.87
CA VAL A 62 -13.82 3.08 -6.73
C VAL A 62 -14.09 3.87 -5.45
N GLN A 63 -14.16 5.20 -5.55
CA GLN A 63 -14.42 6.05 -4.38
C GLN A 63 -15.87 5.97 -3.89
N GLN A 64 -16.81 5.67 -4.77
CA GLN A 64 -18.22 5.52 -4.43
C GLN A 64 -18.47 4.30 -3.51
N ASP A 65 -17.76 3.21 -3.74
CA ASP A 65 -17.80 2.01 -2.88
C ASP A 65 -16.40 1.40 -2.72
N ARG A 66 -15.64 1.98 -1.80
CA ARG A 66 -14.27 1.54 -1.52
C ARG A 66 -14.22 0.14 -0.91
N LEU A 67 -15.24 -0.26 -0.17
CA LEU A 67 -15.29 -1.60 0.45
C LEU A 67 -15.50 -2.67 -0.62
N ALA A 68 -16.42 -2.47 -1.56
CA ALA A 68 -16.57 -3.37 -2.70
C ALA A 68 -15.31 -3.38 -3.58
N ALA A 69 -14.71 -2.23 -3.83
CA ALA A 69 -13.50 -2.14 -4.65
C ALA A 69 -12.31 -2.92 -4.04
N VAL A 70 -12.05 -2.79 -2.72
CA VAL A 70 -10.93 -3.50 -2.10
C VAL A 70 -11.18 -5.02 -2.05
N ARG A 71 -12.44 -5.48 -1.90
CA ARG A 71 -12.79 -6.91 -2.04
C ARG A 71 -12.55 -7.41 -3.46
N GLY A 72 -13.03 -6.68 -4.46
CA GLY A 72 -12.83 -7.04 -5.87
C GLY A 72 -11.36 -7.12 -6.28
N LEU A 73 -10.48 -6.31 -5.67
CA LEU A 73 -9.03 -6.43 -5.85
C LEU A 73 -8.50 -7.78 -5.34
N VAL A 74 -8.91 -8.20 -4.15
CA VAL A 74 -8.48 -9.49 -3.57
C VAL A 74 -9.08 -10.67 -4.36
N GLU A 75 -10.35 -10.60 -4.74
CA GLU A 75 -11.00 -11.64 -5.55
C GLU A 75 -10.31 -11.84 -6.89
N ARG A 76 -9.90 -10.74 -7.54
CA ARG A 76 -9.29 -10.79 -8.87
C ARG A 76 -7.80 -11.14 -8.84
N PHE A 77 -7.07 -10.64 -7.87
CA PHE A 77 -5.61 -10.71 -7.86
C PHE A 77 -5.06 -11.62 -6.76
N GLY A 78 -5.85 -12.01 -5.77
CA GLY A 78 -5.42 -12.80 -4.61
C GLY A 78 -4.65 -11.98 -3.58
N GLY A 79 -4.11 -12.67 -2.58
CA GLY A 79 -3.24 -12.11 -1.55
C GLY A 79 -3.90 -11.03 -0.69
N THR A 80 -3.21 -9.93 -0.50
CA THR A 80 -3.67 -8.79 0.30
C THR A 80 -3.72 -7.53 -0.56
N ALA A 81 -4.79 -6.74 -0.45
CA ALA A 81 -4.91 -5.44 -1.11
C ALA A 81 -4.95 -4.30 -0.10
N VAL A 82 -4.16 -3.26 -0.34
CA VAL A 82 -4.17 -1.98 0.37
C VAL A 82 -4.73 -0.92 -0.56
N LEU A 83 -5.98 -0.52 -0.39
CA LEU A 83 -6.57 0.60 -1.13
C LEU A 83 -6.23 1.91 -0.43
N LYS A 84 -5.23 2.61 -0.95
CA LYS A 84 -4.72 3.88 -0.40
C LYS A 84 -5.78 4.99 -0.43
N GLY A 85 -5.67 5.95 0.49
CA GLY A 85 -6.51 7.17 0.57
C GLY A 85 -6.87 7.53 2.00
N ALA A 86 -7.72 8.55 2.19
CA ALA A 86 -8.27 8.89 3.50
C ALA A 86 -9.03 7.67 4.05
N GLY A 87 -8.58 7.12 5.19
CA GLY A 87 -9.03 5.82 5.67
C GLY A 87 -8.58 4.70 4.74
N SER A 88 -7.27 4.46 4.61
CA SER A 88 -6.74 3.35 3.81
C SER A 88 -7.33 2.02 4.27
N LEU A 89 -7.77 1.20 3.30
CA LEU A 89 -8.40 -0.10 3.56
C LEU A 89 -7.41 -1.23 3.30
N VAL A 90 -7.36 -2.20 4.20
CA VAL A 90 -6.59 -3.44 4.00
C VAL A 90 -7.55 -4.61 3.99
N CYS A 91 -7.52 -5.38 2.91
CA CYS A 91 -8.36 -6.56 2.70
C CYS A 91 -7.50 -7.79 2.39
N THR A 92 -7.84 -8.89 3.02
CA THR A 92 -7.29 -10.24 2.75
C THR A 92 -8.45 -11.23 2.81
N ALA A 93 -8.45 -12.24 1.96
CA ALA A 93 -9.50 -13.26 1.96
C ALA A 93 -9.66 -13.91 3.34
N GLY A 94 -10.91 -14.10 3.78
CA GLY A 94 -11.22 -14.73 5.06
C GLY A 94 -10.97 -13.87 6.32
N ARG A 95 -10.58 -12.59 6.15
CA ARG A 95 -10.40 -11.65 7.28
C ARG A 95 -11.34 -10.45 7.17
N PRO A 96 -11.71 -9.81 8.28
CA PRO A 96 -12.39 -8.50 8.26
C PRO A 96 -11.52 -7.46 7.54
N ILE A 97 -12.15 -6.52 6.84
CA ILE A 97 -11.44 -5.38 6.27
C ILE A 97 -10.97 -4.48 7.41
N ALA A 98 -9.67 -4.20 7.45
CA ALA A 98 -9.11 -3.22 8.38
C ALA A 98 -9.16 -1.82 7.75
N VAL A 99 -9.46 -0.82 8.58
CA VAL A 99 -9.49 0.60 8.19
C VAL A 99 -8.43 1.34 9.00
N CYS A 100 -7.48 1.98 8.32
CA CYS A 100 -6.51 2.85 8.96
C CYS A 100 -7.12 4.24 9.13
N THR A 101 -7.25 4.69 10.37
CA THR A 101 -7.86 5.99 10.72
C THR A 101 -6.84 7.10 11.01
N VAL A 102 -5.53 6.79 10.92
CA VAL A 102 -4.43 7.74 11.08
C VAL A 102 -3.91 8.19 9.72
N GLY A 103 -3.18 9.29 9.71
CA GLY A 103 -2.71 9.98 8.53
C GLY A 103 -3.46 11.28 8.26
N ASN A 104 -2.85 12.19 7.52
CA ASN A 104 -3.34 13.54 7.28
C ASN A 104 -3.26 13.94 5.80
N PRO A 105 -3.95 15.01 5.38
CA PRO A 105 -3.95 15.46 3.98
C PRO A 105 -2.56 15.84 3.44
N GLY A 106 -1.61 16.27 4.27
CA GLY A 106 -0.23 16.59 3.88
C GLY A 106 0.51 15.39 3.26
N MET A 107 0.07 14.17 3.59
CA MET A 107 0.61 12.94 3.01
C MET A 107 0.22 12.72 1.53
N ALA A 108 -0.63 13.56 0.94
CA ALA A 108 -1.00 13.49 -0.47
C ALA A 108 0.10 14.11 -1.37
N THR A 109 1.35 13.72 -1.16
CA THR A 109 2.53 14.17 -1.91
C THR A 109 3.32 13.00 -2.49
N ALA A 110 4.19 13.31 -3.47
CA ALA A 110 5.01 12.31 -4.14
C ALA A 110 5.96 11.59 -3.17
N GLY A 111 6.18 10.30 -3.39
CA GLY A 111 7.08 9.47 -2.59
C GLY A 111 6.46 8.82 -1.35
N MET A 112 5.28 9.26 -0.89
CA MET A 112 4.61 8.66 0.27
C MET A 112 4.24 7.18 0.03
N GLY A 113 3.81 6.83 -1.19
CA GLY A 113 3.56 5.43 -1.58
C GLY A 113 4.81 4.57 -1.56
N ASP A 114 5.94 5.13 -2.03
CA ASP A 114 7.24 4.43 -2.02
C ASP A 114 7.69 4.13 -0.59
N VAL A 115 7.50 5.07 0.34
CA VAL A 115 7.78 4.86 1.78
C VAL A 115 6.89 3.77 2.35
N LEU A 116 5.57 3.79 2.06
CA LEU A 116 4.65 2.74 2.50
C LEU A 116 5.09 1.36 1.99
N THR A 117 5.45 1.26 0.72
CA THR A 117 5.95 0.02 0.10
C THR A 117 7.21 -0.48 0.82
N GLY A 118 8.15 0.41 1.14
CA GLY A 118 9.36 0.09 1.91
C GLY A 118 9.06 -0.40 3.33
N VAL A 119 8.14 0.26 4.04
CA VAL A 119 7.71 -0.15 5.39
C VAL A 119 7.09 -1.55 5.37
N ILE A 120 6.15 -1.80 4.46
CA ILE A 120 5.52 -3.13 4.34
C ILE A 120 6.56 -4.19 3.99
N ALA A 121 7.45 -3.93 3.03
CA ALA A 121 8.51 -4.86 2.65
C ALA A 121 9.46 -5.19 3.81
N ALA A 122 9.82 -4.19 4.63
CA ALA A 122 10.64 -4.40 5.82
C ALA A 122 9.95 -5.28 6.87
N LEU A 123 8.63 -5.14 7.05
CA LEU A 123 7.85 -5.99 7.95
C LEU A 123 7.77 -7.44 7.45
N ILE A 124 7.57 -7.64 6.14
CA ILE A 124 7.62 -8.97 5.52
C ILE A 124 8.99 -9.60 5.69
N ALA A 125 10.08 -8.84 5.50
CA ALA A 125 11.44 -9.31 5.70
C ALA A 125 11.69 -9.76 7.15
N GLN A 126 10.99 -9.20 8.13
CA GLN A 126 10.96 -9.61 9.53
C GLN A 126 10.02 -10.80 9.80
N ARG A 127 9.52 -11.45 8.75
CA ARG A 127 8.67 -12.66 8.83
C ARG A 127 7.24 -12.41 9.36
N LEU A 128 6.74 -11.19 9.34
CA LEU A 128 5.32 -10.96 9.60
C LEU A 128 4.46 -11.60 8.50
N PRO A 129 3.30 -12.19 8.83
CA PRO A 129 2.30 -12.61 7.85
C PRO A 129 1.89 -11.42 6.98
N LEU A 130 1.62 -11.64 5.68
CA LEU A 130 1.36 -10.57 4.72
C LEU A 130 0.22 -9.62 5.15
N ALA A 131 -0.89 -10.20 5.62
CA ALA A 131 -2.03 -9.41 6.08
C ALA A 131 -1.66 -8.50 7.28
N ASP A 132 -0.89 -9.04 8.23
CA ASP A 132 -0.47 -8.31 9.43
C ASP A 132 0.59 -7.24 9.07
N ALA A 133 1.52 -7.56 8.16
CA ALA A 133 2.50 -6.61 7.62
C ALA A 133 1.81 -5.45 6.88
N ALA A 134 0.74 -5.71 6.12
CA ALA A 134 -0.02 -4.68 5.45
C ALA A 134 -0.75 -3.76 6.44
N VAL A 135 -1.46 -4.33 7.42
CA VAL A 135 -2.19 -3.54 8.44
C VAL A 135 -1.21 -2.71 9.28
N LEU A 136 -0.18 -3.35 9.84
CA LEU A 136 0.82 -2.65 10.65
C LEU A 136 1.55 -1.59 9.83
N GLY A 137 1.96 -1.92 8.60
CA GLY A 137 2.67 -0.99 7.72
C GLY A 137 1.87 0.27 7.41
N VAL A 138 0.57 0.14 7.12
CA VAL A 138 -0.33 1.28 6.89
C VAL A 138 -0.49 2.13 8.16
N CYS A 139 -0.62 1.50 9.34
CA CYS A 139 -0.73 2.21 10.61
C CYS A 139 0.56 2.96 10.96
N LEU A 140 1.73 2.31 10.87
CA LEU A 140 3.02 2.95 11.15
C LEU A 140 3.29 4.12 10.20
N HIS A 141 3.00 3.94 8.92
CA HIS A 141 3.14 4.98 7.91
C HIS A 141 2.22 6.18 8.20
N GLY A 142 0.95 5.94 8.55
CA GLY A 142 0.00 7.00 8.90
C GLY A 142 0.42 7.75 10.17
N GLN A 143 0.79 7.03 11.24
CA GLN A 143 1.27 7.64 12.49
C GLN A 143 2.56 8.45 12.29
N ALA A 144 3.51 7.96 11.50
CA ALA A 144 4.71 8.71 11.17
C ALA A 144 4.38 9.99 10.38
N GLY A 145 3.42 9.92 9.47
CA GLY A 145 2.91 11.09 8.74
C GLY A 145 2.25 12.12 9.66
N ASP A 146 1.47 11.69 10.65
CA ASP A 146 0.83 12.59 11.63
C ASP A 146 1.87 13.27 12.53
N ARG A 147 2.90 12.52 12.96
CA ARG A 147 4.01 13.10 13.72
C ARG A 147 4.80 14.11 12.88
N ALA A 148 5.11 13.78 11.63
CA ALA A 148 5.83 14.68 10.73
C ALA A 148 5.03 15.96 10.44
N ALA A 149 3.69 15.88 10.47
CA ALA A 149 2.80 17.01 10.28
C ALA A 149 2.54 17.85 11.55
N ALA A 150 3.16 17.54 12.70
CA ALA A 150 2.92 18.26 13.96
C ALA A 150 3.24 19.77 13.86
N GLY A 151 4.17 20.17 12.98
CA GLY A 151 4.49 21.57 12.68
C GLY A 151 3.63 22.17 11.56
N GLY A 152 2.74 21.40 10.94
CA GLY A 152 1.88 21.78 9.83
C GLY A 152 1.92 20.79 8.69
N GLU A 153 0.80 20.63 7.99
CA GLU A 153 0.66 19.64 6.90
C GLU A 153 1.22 20.14 5.56
N ARG A 154 1.26 21.47 5.37
CA ARG A 154 1.70 22.08 4.10
C ARG A 154 3.21 21.98 3.94
N GLY A 155 3.65 21.42 2.81
CA GLY A 155 5.08 21.24 2.51
C GLY A 155 5.67 19.95 3.08
N LEU A 156 4.84 19.05 3.63
CA LEU A 156 5.26 17.73 4.11
C LEU A 156 5.87 16.92 2.95
N LEU A 157 7.05 16.39 3.17
CA LEU A 157 7.79 15.56 2.22
C LEU A 157 7.90 14.12 2.74
N ALA A 158 8.09 13.18 1.82
CA ALA A 158 8.29 11.77 2.17
C ALA A 158 9.46 11.54 3.13
N ARG A 159 10.51 12.37 3.04
CA ARG A 159 11.66 12.33 3.95
C ARG A 159 11.28 12.65 5.39
N ASP A 160 10.43 13.64 5.61
CA ASP A 160 10.00 14.03 6.95
C ASP A 160 9.29 12.86 7.65
N LEU A 161 8.48 12.10 6.90
CA LEU A 161 7.84 10.90 7.39
C LEU A 161 8.87 9.79 7.71
N ILE A 162 9.88 9.60 6.85
CA ILE A 162 10.95 8.60 7.09
C ILE A 162 11.67 8.90 8.40
N ASP A 163 11.97 10.16 8.68
CA ASP A 163 12.67 10.59 9.91
C ASP A 163 11.83 10.25 11.16
N GLU A 164 10.50 10.28 11.07
CA GLU A 164 9.58 9.93 12.17
C GLU A 164 9.32 8.43 12.33
N LEU A 165 9.59 7.58 11.32
CA LEU A 165 9.37 6.14 11.43
C LEU A 165 10.09 5.53 12.63
N ARG A 166 11.33 5.95 12.90
CA ARG A 166 12.09 5.47 14.06
C ARG A 166 11.37 5.71 15.38
N HIS A 167 10.71 6.85 15.51
CA HIS A 167 9.97 7.19 16.73
C HIS A 167 8.71 6.35 16.88
N VAL A 168 7.99 6.13 15.78
CA VAL A 168 6.74 5.35 15.78
C VAL A 168 7.00 3.87 16.09
N VAL A 169 8.02 3.26 15.48
CA VAL A 169 8.31 1.83 15.71
C VAL A 169 8.90 1.54 17.10
N ASN A 170 9.42 2.56 17.78
CA ASN A 170 9.97 2.47 19.14
C ASN A 170 9.07 3.14 20.18
N ALA A 171 7.87 3.57 19.81
CA ALA A 171 6.92 4.12 20.76
C ALA A 171 6.62 3.06 21.82
N GLN A 172 7.12 3.26 23.04
CA GLN A 172 6.69 2.49 24.19
C GLN A 172 5.26 2.90 24.44
N GLY A 173 4.34 1.93 24.47
CA GLY A 173 2.97 2.23 24.88
C GLY A 173 3.02 2.99 26.20
N GLU A 174 2.32 4.13 26.26
CA GLU A 174 2.10 4.78 27.52
C GLU A 174 1.49 3.72 28.44
N THR A 175 2.25 3.29 29.43
CA THR A 175 1.73 2.45 30.51
C THR A 175 0.68 3.29 31.22
N ALA A 176 -0.60 2.96 30.94
CA ALA A 176 -1.74 3.53 31.65
C ALA A 176 -1.68 3.14 33.14
#